data_ff70564285e2244158b4371f1fd19ccc
#
_entry.id   ff70564285e2244158b4371f1fd19ccc
#
_cell.length_a   1.000
_cell.length_b   1.000
_cell.length_c   1.000
_cell.angle_alpha   90.00
_cell.angle_beta   90.00
_cell.angle_gamma   90.00
#
_symmetry.space_group_name_H-M   'P 1'
#
loop_
_entity.id
_entity.type
_entity.pdbx_description
1 polymer ?
#
loop_
_entity_poly.entity_id
_entity_poly.type
_entity_poly.pdbx_seq_one_letter_code
_entity_poly.pdbx_strand_id
1 'polypeptide(L)'
;PPAPRDFLSDSFRSRLLGGVARTSARSTPEVLAREGYALIGTPLHWLQGLAGAKGASTYVALEMEAPIHRRRMEAFYIDRFEVTNEAFKAFLDGGGYGADDYWGDAPPGVRRGLIDRTGLPGPRGWERQEFPEGEDRNPVAGVTWYEAQAFCRWAGKRLPTVFEWEKAARNGQTARWGVVMPWGLQGASGGGALRANFSSTGPVDVDVHPFGISPYGAYAMAGNVREWIANPMGDGRVVTGGSWDGPSYLYTEYASQPETFSSQALGFRCSLSEGSGDQGAMRIDEDTRTPVYEPVDEATFESLLSYYRYDPVPANPRVTETREEAGWIRERVWIEGPAGDSVLAYFYAPRNAEPPFQTVLYVASSGAFCTESVAEQLEFISGPVIQGGRAAVGGVLTGMVERGFGPGVTPPDPPSVGFRDLMVLHATELRLGLDYAVARGDVDLEKIAYLGVSFGAGSRLTFSAVDDRYKAVIYVGGGIDERVKPTLPEADNVNFAPYVRVPKLLINGRSDEEHPWLSRGLPLWNLLTEPKELVLVEGGGHLPPLEDRIPAINDFLDRTLGPVQGR
;
A
#
# COMPACT_ATOMS: atom_id res chain seq x y z
N PRO A 1 -31.03 -23.27 25.29
CA PRO A 1 -31.06 -22.65 24.01
C PRO A 1 -31.35 -23.74 22.98
N PRO A 2 -32.32 -23.57 22.05
CA PRO A 2 -32.59 -24.55 21.03
C PRO A 2 -31.35 -24.72 20.16
N ALA A 3 -31.08 -25.95 19.74
CA ALA A 3 -30.02 -26.26 18.79
C ALA A 3 -30.14 -25.35 17.54
N PRO A 4 -29.06 -24.88 16.94
CA PRO A 4 -29.13 -24.03 15.77
C PRO A 4 -29.89 -24.79 14.69
N ARG A 5 -30.97 -24.18 14.18
CA ARG A 5 -31.68 -24.71 13.01
C ARG A 5 -30.70 -24.69 11.84
N ASP A 6 -30.58 -25.84 11.23
CA ASP A 6 -29.83 -25.99 9.98
C ASP A 6 -30.52 -25.20 8.86
N PHE A 7 -29.92 -24.09 8.46
CA PHE A 7 -30.47 -23.19 7.45
C PHE A 7 -30.07 -23.54 6.02
N LEU A 8 -29.39 -24.65 5.82
CA LEU A 8 -28.96 -25.10 4.50
C LEU A 8 -29.97 -26.09 3.92
N SER A 9 -30.31 -25.94 2.65
CA SER A 9 -31.14 -26.92 1.96
C SER A 9 -30.43 -28.30 1.87
N ASP A 10 -31.21 -29.38 1.87
CA ASP A 10 -30.66 -30.72 1.70
C ASP A 10 -29.91 -30.90 0.38
N SER A 11 -30.29 -30.14 -0.65
CA SER A 11 -29.60 -30.14 -1.95
C SER A 11 -28.23 -29.50 -1.90
N PHE A 12 -28.09 -28.46 -1.06
CA PHE A 12 -26.80 -27.79 -0.83
C PHE A 12 -25.86 -28.63 0.02
N ARG A 13 -26.42 -29.27 1.09
CA ARG A 13 -25.68 -30.26 1.88
C ARG A 13 -25.21 -31.45 1.04
N SER A 14 -26.07 -31.95 0.15
CA SER A 14 -25.75 -33.08 -0.73
C SER A 14 -24.63 -32.72 -1.72
N ARG A 15 -24.58 -31.48 -2.21
CA ARG A 15 -23.47 -30.98 -3.03
C ARG A 15 -22.18 -30.82 -2.25
N LEU A 16 -22.25 -30.29 -1.02
CA LEU A 16 -21.13 -30.18 -0.10
C LEU A 16 -20.55 -31.57 0.25
N LEU A 17 -21.43 -32.50 0.66
CA LEU A 17 -21.05 -33.86 1.02
C LEU A 17 -20.67 -34.70 -0.21
N GLY A 18 -21.31 -34.49 -1.35
CA GLY A 18 -20.96 -35.16 -2.62
C GLY A 18 -19.61 -34.67 -3.20
N GLY A 19 -19.22 -33.42 -2.91
CA GLY A 19 -17.87 -32.89 -3.22
C GLY A 19 -16.79 -33.49 -2.33
N VAL A 20 -17.09 -33.67 -1.05
CA VAL A 20 -16.17 -34.25 -0.03
C VAL A 20 -15.86 -35.74 -0.35
N ALA A 21 -16.80 -36.45 -0.95
CA ALA A 21 -16.58 -37.87 -1.33
C ALA A 21 -15.64 -38.06 -2.54
N ARG A 22 -15.24 -37.02 -3.22
CA ARG A 22 -14.47 -37.10 -4.50
C ARG A 22 -13.01 -36.70 -4.43
N THR A 23 -12.40 -36.57 -3.32
CA THR A 23 -10.94 -36.48 -3.09
C THR A 23 -10.62 -35.51 -1.96
N SER A 24 -9.87 -35.98 -0.98
CA SER A 24 -9.36 -35.18 0.16
C SER A 24 -8.47 -33.98 -0.26
N ALA A 25 -8.05 -33.91 -1.51
CA ALA A 25 -7.21 -32.85 -2.06
C ALA A 25 -7.99 -31.60 -2.57
N ARG A 26 -9.33 -31.63 -2.62
CA ARG A 26 -10.14 -30.54 -3.19
C ARG A 26 -10.80 -29.62 -2.17
N SER A 27 -10.73 -29.92 -0.87
CA SER A 27 -11.45 -29.15 0.15
C SER A 27 -10.48 -28.37 1.04
N THR A 28 -10.32 -27.08 0.76
CA THR A 28 -9.88 -26.14 1.79
C THR A 28 -10.97 -26.05 2.86
N PRO A 29 -10.62 -26.03 4.17
CA PRO A 29 -11.59 -25.83 5.23
C PRO A 29 -12.33 -24.51 5.03
N GLU A 30 -13.64 -24.53 5.22
CA GLU A 30 -14.52 -23.39 5.00
C GLU A 30 -15.08 -22.87 6.32
N VAL A 31 -15.47 -21.61 6.32
CA VAL A 31 -16.20 -20.97 7.42
C VAL A 31 -17.55 -20.46 6.93
N LEU A 32 -18.60 -20.64 7.75
CA LEU A 32 -19.95 -20.21 7.42
C LEU A 32 -20.19 -18.77 7.85
N ALA A 33 -20.45 -17.89 6.90
CA ALA A 33 -21.02 -16.56 7.14
C ALA A 33 -22.54 -16.63 7.05
N ARG A 34 -23.22 -16.54 8.19
CA ARG A 34 -24.69 -16.66 8.28
C ARG A 34 -25.38 -15.52 7.57
N GLU A 35 -26.64 -15.77 7.13
CA GLU A 35 -27.51 -14.73 6.56
C GLU A 35 -27.67 -13.54 7.53
N GLY A 36 -27.95 -12.39 7.00
CA GLY A 36 -28.19 -11.17 7.77
C GLY A 36 -27.66 -9.92 7.07
N TYR A 37 -27.73 -8.81 7.79
CA TYR A 37 -27.18 -7.57 7.26
C TYR A 37 -25.67 -7.53 7.46
N ALA A 38 -24.95 -7.13 6.43
CA ALA A 38 -23.58 -6.69 6.51
C ALA A 38 -23.54 -5.15 6.59
N LEU A 39 -22.61 -4.62 7.36
CA LEU A 39 -22.21 -3.23 7.30
C LEU A 39 -20.96 -3.20 6.42
N ILE A 40 -21.05 -2.53 5.28
CA ILE A 40 -19.96 -2.39 4.35
C ILE A 40 -19.39 -0.99 4.50
N GLY A 41 -18.09 -0.87 4.68
CA GLY A 41 -17.43 0.39 4.98
C GLY A 41 -17.36 0.73 6.47
N THR A 42 -16.85 1.90 6.81
CA THR A 42 -16.65 2.37 8.18
C THR A 42 -17.45 3.66 8.44
N PRO A 43 -18.13 3.80 9.60
CA PRO A 43 -18.88 5.02 9.93
C PRO A 43 -17.96 6.24 10.01
N LEU A 44 -18.35 7.35 9.35
CA LEU A 44 -17.52 8.56 9.29
C LEU A 44 -17.11 9.10 10.67
N HIS A 45 -18.02 9.07 11.67
CA HIS A 45 -17.70 9.52 13.03
C HIS A 45 -16.64 8.64 13.74
N TRP A 46 -16.50 7.39 13.31
CA TRP A 46 -15.42 6.51 13.80
C TRP A 46 -14.09 6.83 13.17
N LEU A 47 -14.10 7.12 11.85
CA LEU A 47 -12.94 7.59 11.13
C LEU A 47 -12.39 8.86 11.77
N GLN A 48 -13.27 9.80 12.11
CA GLN A 48 -12.91 11.03 12.84
C GLN A 48 -12.32 10.74 14.22
N GLY A 49 -12.90 9.80 14.98
CA GLY A 49 -12.37 9.38 16.27
C GLY A 49 -11.03 8.67 16.18
N LEU A 50 -10.84 7.82 15.17
CA LEU A 50 -9.57 7.13 14.92
C LEU A 50 -8.48 8.08 14.42
N ALA A 51 -8.82 9.05 13.57
CA ALA A 51 -7.92 10.10 13.13
C ALA A 51 -7.42 10.95 14.30
N GLY A 52 -8.29 11.33 15.22
CA GLY A 52 -7.92 12.03 16.45
C GLY A 52 -7.00 11.23 17.38
N ALA A 53 -7.07 9.90 17.34
CA ALA A 53 -6.26 9.01 18.16
C ALA A 53 -4.93 8.60 17.51
N LYS A 54 -4.83 8.63 16.18
CA LYS A 54 -3.71 8.04 15.41
C LYS A 54 -3.06 8.97 14.39
N GLY A 55 -3.54 10.21 14.26
CA GLY A 55 -3.01 11.18 13.29
C GLY A 55 -3.74 11.22 11.95
N ALA A 56 -3.56 12.32 11.21
CA ALA A 56 -4.33 12.69 10.03
C ALA A 56 -4.20 11.71 8.84
N SER A 57 -3.11 10.94 8.74
CA SER A 57 -2.89 10.03 7.61
C SER A 57 -3.74 8.77 7.64
N THR A 58 -4.03 8.25 8.84
CA THR A 58 -5.00 7.15 9.00
C THR A 58 -6.39 7.55 8.53
N TYR A 59 -6.72 8.85 8.60
CA TYR A 59 -7.98 9.40 8.16
C TYR A 59 -8.18 9.31 6.63
N VAL A 60 -7.13 9.53 5.83
CA VAL A 60 -7.24 9.51 4.35
C VAL A 60 -7.56 8.12 3.83
N ALA A 61 -6.85 7.10 4.29
CA ALA A 61 -7.10 5.73 3.89
C ALA A 61 -8.50 5.24 4.31
N LEU A 62 -9.00 5.74 5.43
CA LEU A 62 -10.31 5.37 5.97
C LEU A 62 -11.49 6.13 5.33
N GLU A 63 -11.27 7.32 4.74
CA GLU A 63 -12.33 8.05 4.01
C GLU A 63 -12.86 7.31 2.78
N MET A 64 -12.04 6.50 2.14
CA MET A 64 -12.46 5.67 1.00
C MET A 64 -13.49 4.59 1.38
N GLU A 65 -13.63 4.28 2.65
CA GLU A 65 -14.62 3.34 3.17
C GLU A 65 -15.99 3.98 3.50
N ALA A 66 -16.09 5.30 3.48
CA ALA A 66 -17.34 6.02 3.76
C ALA A 66 -18.13 6.27 2.46
N PRO A 67 -19.46 6.31 2.49
CA PRO A 67 -20.31 6.06 3.65
C PRO A 67 -20.55 4.57 3.88
N ILE A 68 -20.82 4.22 5.14
CA ILE A 68 -21.21 2.85 5.49
C ILE A 68 -22.52 2.44 4.81
N HIS A 69 -22.53 1.27 4.22
CA HIS A 69 -23.71 0.70 3.56
C HIS A 69 -24.23 -0.50 4.33
N ARG A 70 -25.54 -0.56 4.52
CA ARG A 70 -26.21 -1.71 5.10
C ARG A 70 -26.78 -2.59 3.99
N ARG A 71 -26.23 -3.78 3.80
CA ARG A 71 -26.66 -4.74 2.77
C ARG A 71 -27.15 -6.03 3.40
N ARG A 72 -28.34 -6.50 2.97
CA ARG A 72 -28.80 -7.84 3.32
C ARG A 72 -28.08 -8.86 2.45
N MET A 73 -27.53 -9.89 3.08
CA MET A 73 -26.81 -10.96 2.43
C MET A 73 -27.36 -12.32 2.88
N GLU A 74 -27.46 -13.25 1.97
CA GLU A 74 -27.74 -14.64 2.26
C GLU A 74 -26.55 -15.31 2.94
N ALA A 75 -26.75 -16.52 3.48
CA ALA A 75 -25.66 -17.31 4.02
C ALA A 75 -24.73 -17.79 2.91
N PHE A 76 -23.46 -17.79 3.16
CA PHE A 76 -22.44 -18.30 2.24
C PHE A 76 -21.28 -18.94 3.04
N TYR A 77 -20.54 -19.79 2.39
CA TYR A 77 -19.25 -20.28 2.86
C TYR A 77 -18.12 -19.53 2.16
N ILE A 78 -17.05 -19.26 2.89
CA ILE A 78 -15.81 -18.74 2.34
C ILE A 78 -14.64 -19.60 2.85
N ASP A 79 -13.61 -19.77 2.05
CA ASP A 79 -12.42 -20.52 2.47
C ASP A 79 -11.83 -19.91 3.73
N ARG A 80 -11.50 -20.78 4.69
CA ARG A 80 -10.91 -20.39 5.95
C ARG A 80 -9.52 -19.77 5.77
N PHE A 81 -8.81 -20.24 4.78
CA PHE A 81 -7.46 -19.83 4.41
C PHE A 81 -7.44 -19.33 2.97
N GLU A 82 -6.42 -18.58 2.61
CA GLU A 82 -6.04 -18.38 1.21
C GLU A 82 -5.77 -19.74 0.57
N VAL A 83 -5.93 -19.87 -0.75
CA VAL A 83 -5.60 -21.10 -1.47
C VAL A 83 -4.09 -21.31 -1.40
N THR A 84 -3.66 -22.47 -0.89
CA THR A 84 -2.24 -22.77 -0.73
C THR A 84 -1.58 -23.26 -2.02
N ASN A 85 -0.25 -23.21 -2.08
CA ASN A 85 0.55 -23.77 -3.18
C ASN A 85 0.22 -25.28 -3.38
N GLU A 86 0.13 -26.07 -2.30
CA GLU A 86 -0.24 -27.49 -2.37
C GLU A 86 -1.62 -27.70 -2.99
N ALA A 87 -2.61 -26.90 -2.60
CA ALA A 87 -3.97 -26.99 -3.14
C ALA A 87 -4.00 -26.62 -4.62
N PHE A 88 -3.28 -25.59 -5.03
CA PHE A 88 -3.20 -25.18 -6.42
C PHE A 88 -2.43 -26.20 -7.28
N LYS A 89 -1.39 -26.82 -6.73
CA LYS A 89 -0.67 -27.92 -7.37
C LYS A 89 -1.60 -29.09 -7.69
N ALA A 90 -2.50 -29.44 -6.78
CA ALA A 90 -3.50 -30.49 -7.03
C ALA A 90 -4.46 -30.15 -8.19
N PHE A 91 -4.80 -28.86 -8.37
CA PHE A 91 -5.56 -28.40 -9.55
C PHE A 91 -4.75 -28.58 -10.83
N LEU A 92 -3.49 -28.17 -10.83
CA LEU A 92 -2.61 -28.28 -11.98
C LEU A 92 -2.39 -29.75 -12.36
N ASP A 93 -2.01 -30.62 -11.41
CA ASP A 93 -1.77 -32.05 -11.61
C ASP A 93 -3.06 -32.81 -12.01
N GLY A 94 -4.20 -32.32 -11.56
CA GLY A 94 -5.52 -32.81 -11.99
C GLY A 94 -5.93 -32.38 -13.40
N GLY A 95 -5.03 -31.77 -14.17
CA GLY A 95 -5.28 -31.35 -15.56
C GLY A 95 -6.11 -30.07 -15.68
N GLY A 96 -6.16 -29.24 -14.61
CA GLY A 96 -6.99 -28.03 -14.56
C GLY A 96 -6.71 -27.04 -15.68
N TYR A 97 -5.46 -26.88 -16.10
CA TYR A 97 -5.11 -26.03 -17.26
C TYR A 97 -5.55 -26.61 -18.61
N GLY A 98 -5.80 -27.90 -18.68
CA GLY A 98 -6.25 -28.61 -19.92
C GLY A 98 -7.76 -28.67 -20.10
N ALA A 99 -8.54 -28.54 -19.02
CA ALA A 99 -9.99 -28.75 -19.03
C ALA A 99 -10.75 -27.44 -19.29
N ASP A 100 -11.38 -27.29 -20.43
CA ASP A 100 -12.08 -26.07 -20.85
C ASP A 100 -13.22 -25.65 -19.92
N ASP A 101 -13.86 -26.59 -19.25
CA ASP A 101 -15.01 -26.38 -18.36
C ASP A 101 -14.71 -25.37 -17.21
N TYR A 102 -13.47 -25.23 -16.83
CA TYR A 102 -13.09 -24.31 -15.72
C TYR A 102 -12.80 -22.89 -16.19
N TRP A 103 -12.52 -22.69 -17.50
CA TRP A 103 -12.01 -21.42 -18.05
C TRP A 103 -13.09 -20.56 -18.73
N GLY A 104 -14.32 -20.95 -18.72
CA GLY A 104 -15.54 -20.41 -19.37
C GLY A 104 -15.46 -18.97 -19.92
N ASP A 105 -15.04 -18.00 -19.14
CA ASP A 105 -15.01 -16.58 -19.53
C ASP A 105 -13.63 -16.10 -20.02
N ALA A 106 -12.61 -16.97 -20.02
CA ALA A 106 -11.28 -16.58 -20.47
C ALA A 106 -11.25 -16.38 -21.99
N PRO A 107 -10.76 -15.23 -22.49
CA PRO A 107 -10.63 -15.01 -23.93
C PRO A 107 -9.77 -16.09 -24.60
N PRO A 108 -10.09 -16.45 -25.85
CA PRO A 108 -9.30 -17.42 -26.61
C PRO A 108 -7.82 -17.00 -26.66
N GLY A 109 -6.94 -17.87 -26.18
CA GLY A 109 -5.49 -17.65 -26.19
C GLY A 109 -4.90 -17.13 -24.89
N VAL A 110 -5.67 -16.55 -23.97
CA VAL A 110 -5.18 -16.10 -22.66
C VAL A 110 -4.48 -17.24 -21.93
N ARG A 111 -5.12 -18.40 -21.83
CA ARG A 111 -4.57 -19.59 -21.15
C ARG A 111 -3.17 -20.01 -21.63
N ARG A 112 -2.84 -19.77 -22.91
CA ARG A 112 -1.51 -20.08 -23.46
C ARG A 112 -0.40 -19.18 -22.92
N GLY A 113 -0.75 -18.02 -22.41
CA GLY A 113 0.19 -17.06 -21.80
C GLY A 113 0.33 -17.26 -20.29
N LEU A 114 -0.46 -18.14 -19.66
CA LEU A 114 -0.42 -18.42 -18.23
C LEU A 114 0.65 -19.50 -17.97
N ILE A 115 1.89 -19.06 -17.89
CA ILE A 115 3.08 -19.92 -17.81
C ILE A 115 3.97 -19.53 -16.64
N ASP A 116 4.61 -20.55 -16.08
CA ASP A 116 5.62 -20.42 -15.06
C ASP A 116 6.95 -19.84 -15.61
N ARG A 117 7.97 -19.72 -14.77
CA ARG A 117 9.30 -19.23 -15.17
C ARG A 117 9.99 -20.09 -16.23
N THR A 118 9.57 -21.34 -16.39
CA THR A 118 10.16 -22.30 -17.35
C THR A 118 9.32 -22.45 -18.63
N GLY A 119 8.22 -21.70 -18.75
CA GLY A 119 7.36 -21.71 -19.93
C GLY A 119 6.32 -22.84 -19.93
N LEU A 120 6.12 -23.53 -18.82
CA LEU A 120 5.07 -24.54 -18.65
C LEU A 120 3.80 -23.89 -18.04
N PRO A 121 2.59 -24.42 -18.29
CA PRO A 121 1.38 -23.92 -17.66
C PRO A 121 1.48 -23.92 -16.14
N GLY A 122 1.23 -22.78 -15.47
CA GLY A 122 1.33 -22.68 -14.03
C GLY A 122 1.54 -21.25 -13.53
N PRO A 123 1.46 -21.02 -12.18
CA PRO A 123 1.70 -19.74 -11.56
C PRO A 123 3.05 -19.13 -11.93
N ARG A 124 3.07 -17.83 -12.18
CA ARG A 124 4.25 -17.11 -12.71
C ARG A 124 5.51 -17.21 -11.83
N GLY A 125 5.32 -17.46 -10.52
CA GLY A 125 6.43 -17.63 -9.55
C GLY A 125 7.03 -19.04 -9.52
N TRP A 126 6.37 -20.03 -10.10
CA TRP A 126 6.79 -21.43 -10.05
C TRP A 126 7.84 -21.78 -11.11
N GLU A 127 8.51 -22.91 -10.93
CA GLU A 127 9.47 -23.46 -11.90
C GLU A 127 9.16 -24.93 -12.18
N ARG A 128 9.07 -25.29 -13.45
CA ARG A 128 8.74 -26.67 -13.89
C ARG A 128 7.46 -27.19 -13.27
N GLN A 129 6.46 -26.30 -13.13
CA GLN A 129 5.18 -26.58 -12.49
C GLN A 129 5.27 -26.95 -11.00
N GLU A 130 6.39 -26.63 -10.34
CA GLU A 130 6.61 -26.83 -8.92
C GLU A 130 6.76 -25.47 -8.21
N PHE A 131 6.20 -25.36 -7.00
CA PHE A 131 6.40 -24.24 -6.09
C PHE A 131 7.75 -24.39 -5.35
N PRO A 132 8.28 -23.32 -4.74
CA PRO A 132 9.54 -23.40 -3.97
C PRO A 132 9.44 -24.41 -2.81
N GLU A 133 10.53 -25.13 -2.56
CA GLU A 133 10.60 -26.14 -1.50
C GLU A 133 10.30 -25.54 -0.12
N GLY A 134 9.39 -26.17 0.62
CA GLY A 134 8.98 -25.72 1.96
C GLY A 134 7.86 -24.68 1.96
N GLU A 135 7.34 -24.27 0.79
CA GLU A 135 6.26 -23.29 0.66
C GLU A 135 4.89 -23.92 0.34
N ASP A 136 4.69 -25.19 0.66
CA ASP A 136 3.46 -25.94 0.39
C ASP A 136 2.23 -25.28 1.05
N ARG A 137 2.40 -24.72 2.26
CA ARG A 137 1.35 -24.05 3.03
C ARG A 137 1.28 -22.53 2.82
N ASN A 138 2.22 -21.93 2.09
CA ASN A 138 2.12 -20.55 1.69
C ASN A 138 0.95 -20.36 0.72
N PRO A 139 0.31 -19.18 0.67
CA PRO A 139 -0.69 -18.90 -0.34
C PRO A 139 -0.08 -19.00 -1.74
N VAL A 140 -0.82 -19.57 -2.68
CA VAL A 140 -0.43 -19.48 -4.07
C VAL A 140 -0.50 -18.04 -4.53
N ALA A 141 0.58 -17.54 -5.11
CA ALA A 141 0.70 -16.20 -5.65
C ALA A 141 1.25 -16.25 -7.09
N GLY A 142 1.24 -15.10 -7.77
CA GLY A 142 1.64 -15.06 -9.18
C GLY A 142 0.59 -15.65 -10.11
N VAL A 143 -0.67 -15.69 -9.69
CA VAL A 143 -1.82 -16.18 -10.44
C VAL A 143 -2.68 -15.02 -10.95
N THR A 144 -3.23 -15.15 -12.13
CA THR A 144 -4.17 -14.20 -12.73
C THR A 144 -5.59 -14.43 -12.20
N TRP A 145 -6.49 -13.48 -12.46
CA TRP A 145 -7.91 -13.64 -12.12
C TRP A 145 -8.54 -14.87 -12.79
N TYR A 146 -8.15 -15.17 -14.02
CA TYR A 146 -8.63 -16.35 -14.75
C TYR A 146 -8.19 -17.66 -14.09
N GLU A 147 -6.94 -17.74 -13.62
CA GLU A 147 -6.42 -18.92 -12.90
C GLU A 147 -7.12 -19.11 -11.57
N ALA A 148 -7.31 -18.02 -10.82
CA ALA A 148 -8.04 -18.02 -9.57
C ALA A 148 -9.49 -18.48 -9.75
N GLN A 149 -10.17 -17.98 -10.76
CA GLN A 149 -11.54 -18.39 -11.09
C GLN A 149 -11.61 -19.86 -11.55
N ALA A 150 -10.66 -20.30 -12.39
CA ALA A 150 -10.60 -21.68 -12.86
C ALA A 150 -10.38 -22.67 -11.71
N PHE A 151 -9.49 -22.35 -10.78
CA PHE A 151 -9.30 -23.14 -9.58
C PHE A 151 -10.58 -23.23 -8.74
N CYS A 152 -11.23 -22.09 -8.46
CA CYS A 152 -12.46 -22.10 -7.67
C CYS A 152 -13.56 -22.92 -8.33
N ARG A 153 -13.73 -22.85 -9.67
CA ARG A 153 -14.66 -23.71 -10.42
C ARG A 153 -14.30 -25.20 -10.33
N TRP A 154 -13.01 -25.52 -10.44
CA TRP A 154 -12.54 -26.90 -10.27
C TRP A 154 -12.85 -27.44 -8.87
N ALA A 155 -12.75 -26.59 -7.85
CA ALA A 155 -13.12 -26.91 -6.47
C ALA A 155 -14.64 -26.94 -6.23
N GLY A 156 -15.47 -26.62 -7.25
CA GLY A 156 -16.93 -26.53 -7.13
C GLY A 156 -17.40 -25.25 -6.42
N LYS A 157 -16.58 -24.21 -6.44
CA LYS A 157 -16.75 -22.92 -5.80
C LYS A 157 -16.66 -21.78 -6.82
N ARG A 158 -16.58 -20.55 -6.36
CA ARG A 158 -16.34 -19.33 -7.14
C ARG A 158 -15.49 -18.35 -6.35
N LEU A 159 -14.97 -17.33 -7.00
CA LEU A 159 -14.38 -16.19 -6.28
C LEU A 159 -15.45 -15.50 -5.41
N PRO A 160 -15.09 -14.95 -4.25
CA PRO A 160 -15.99 -14.17 -3.43
C PRO A 160 -16.33 -12.84 -4.12
N THR A 161 -17.53 -12.32 -3.82
CA THR A 161 -17.80 -10.91 -4.09
C THR A 161 -17.17 -10.04 -3.03
N VAL A 162 -16.93 -8.75 -3.32
CA VAL A 162 -16.41 -7.78 -2.37
C VAL A 162 -17.24 -7.74 -1.08
N PHE A 163 -18.56 -7.88 -1.19
CA PHE A 163 -19.45 -7.87 -0.04
C PHE A 163 -19.33 -9.13 0.84
N GLU A 164 -19.10 -10.27 0.23
CA GLU A 164 -18.85 -11.52 0.96
C GLU A 164 -17.50 -11.49 1.65
N TRP A 165 -16.48 -11.03 0.92
CA TRP A 165 -15.14 -10.90 1.46
C TRP A 165 -15.12 -9.93 2.66
N GLU A 166 -15.69 -8.74 2.50
CA GLU A 166 -15.80 -7.70 3.52
C GLU A 166 -16.56 -8.21 4.77
N LYS A 167 -17.72 -8.87 4.55
CA LYS A 167 -18.48 -9.46 5.65
C LYS A 167 -17.67 -10.54 6.38
N ALA A 168 -16.99 -11.42 5.66
CA ALA A 168 -16.16 -12.46 6.25
C ALA A 168 -14.98 -11.88 7.03
N ALA A 169 -14.40 -10.79 6.53
CA ALA A 169 -13.25 -10.14 7.14
C ALA A 169 -13.60 -9.41 8.44
N ARG A 170 -14.68 -8.61 8.47
CA ARG A 170 -14.92 -7.61 9.53
C ARG A 170 -16.29 -7.66 10.18
N ASN A 171 -17.30 -8.26 9.57
CA ASN A 171 -18.70 -8.17 10.01
C ASN A 171 -19.17 -9.40 10.78
N GLY A 172 -18.62 -9.65 11.95
CA GLY A 172 -19.13 -10.68 12.86
C GLY A 172 -20.53 -10.35 13.41
N GLN A 173 -21.31 -11.40 13.75
CA GLN A 173 -22.67 -11.26 14.31
C GLN A 173 -22.73 -10.47 15.62
N THR A 174 -21.63 -10.36 16.35
CA THR A 174 -21.52 -9.65 17.63
C THR A 174 -21.14 -8.18 17.46
N ALA A 175 -20.68 -7.77 16.28
CA ALA A 175 -20.35 -6.38 16.02
C ALA A 175 -21.64 -5.61 15.68
N ARG A 176 -22.27 -5.01 16.68
CA ARG A 176 -23.26 -3.94 16.48
C ARG A 176 -22.68 -2.77 15.68
N TRP A 177 -21.37 -2.74 15.57
CA TRP A 177 -20.51 -1.71 15.00
C TRP A 177 -19.49 -2.43 14.13
N GLY A 178 -19.27 -2.00 12.92
CA GLY A 178 -18.19 -2.52 12.06
C GLY A 178 -16.85 -2.47 12.79
N VAL A 179 -15.93 -3.35 12.44
CA VAL A 179 -14.55 -3.34 12.94
C VAL A 179 -13.61 -2.97 11.80
N VAL A 180 -12.57 -2.21 12.07
CA VAL A 180 -11.62 -1.76 11.02
C VAL A 180 -10.76 -2.92 10.56
N MET A 181 -10.21 -3.71 11.47
CA MET A 181 -9.39 -4.87 11.17
C MET A 181 -10.15 -6.17 11.49
N PRO A 182 -9.81 -7.31 10.92
CA PRO A 182 -10.46 -8.59 11.24
C PRO A 182 -10.53 -8.88 12.75
N TRP A 183 -9.54 -8.45 13.51
CA TRP A 183 -9.42 -8.64 14.96
C TRP A 183 -9.95 -7.47 15.81
N GLY A 184 -10.52 -6.43 15.22
CA GLY A 184 -11.12 -5.30 15.94
C GLY A 184 -10.61 -3.92 15.54
N LEU A 185 -10.69 -2.95 16.48
CA LEU A 185 -10.31 -1.55 16.24
C LEU A 185 -8.79 -1.28 16.32
N GLN A 186 -8.03 -2.18 16.89
CA GLN A 186 -6.58 -2.00 17.01
C GLN A 186 -5.92 -2.21 15.65
N GLY A 187 -5.14 -1.23 15.19
CA GLY A 187 -4.31 -1.38 14.02
C GLY A 187 -3.27 -2.51 14.16
N ALA A 188 -2.51 -2.78 13.13
CA ALA A 188 -1.44 -3.77 13.15
C ALA A 188 -0.29 -3.39 14.11
N SER A 189 -0.14 -2.10 14.46
CA SER A 189 0.83 -1.59 15.44
C SER A 189 0.55 -2.11 16.86
N GLY A 190 1.58 -2.49 17.59
CA GLY A 190 1.44 -3.03 18.96
C GLY A 190 1.22 -4.55 19.02
N GLY A 191 1.96 -5.34 18.25
CA GLY A 191 1.87 -6.80 18.11
C GLY A 191 1.34 -7.23 16.75
N GLY A 192 1.45 -6.36 15.75
CA GLY A 192 0.97 -6.59 14.39
C GLY A 192 1.58 -7.82 13.73
N ALA A 193 2.87 -8.07 13.92
CA ALA A 193 3.56 -9.27 13.44
C ALA A 193 2.98 -10.60 13.97
N LEU A 194 2.23 -10.58 15.06
CA LEU A 194 1.51 -11.75 15.58
C LEU A 194 0.11 -11.92 14.97
N ARG A 195 -0.41 -10.91 14.27
CA ARG A 195 -1.77 -10.87 13.75
C ARG A 195 -1.87 -10.93 12.25
N ALA A 196 -0.90 -10.36 11.55
CA ALA A 196 -0.90 -10.28 10.09
C ALA A 196 0.51 -10.09 9.53
N ASN A 197 0.71 -10.51 8.30
CA ASN A 197 1.96 -10.38 7.57
C ASN A 197 1.91 -9.13 6.67
N PHE A 198 2.51 -8.03 7.12
CA PHE A 198 2.68 -6.78 6.37
C PHE A 198 4.13 -6.31 6.46
N SER A 199 4.57 -5.52 5.50
CA SER A 199 5.92 -4.92 5.47
C SER A 199 7.02 -5.95 5.76
N SER A 200 6.94 -7.11 5.13
CA SER A 200 7.86 -8.24 5.30
C SER A 200 8.58 -8.57 3.98
N THR A 201 9.32 -9.66 3.95
CA THR A 201 10.14 -10.06 2.79
C THR A 201 9.51 -11.14 1.91
N GLY A 202 8.33 -11.64 2.28
CA GLY A 202 7.64 -12.68 1.53
C GLY A 202 6.37 -13.18 2.21
N PRO A 203 5.55 -13.98 1.52
CA PRO A 203 4.39 -14.63 2.11
C PRO A 203 4.82 -15.64 3.17
N VAL A 204 3.89 -15.97 4.07
CA VAL A 204 4.06 -16.98 5.12
C VAL A 204 2.92 -17.99 5.08
N ASP A 205 3.05 -19.10 5.80
CA ASP A 205 1.99 -20.11 5.91
C ASP A 205 0.65 -19.47 6.30
N VAL A 206 -0.43 -19.93 5.69
CA VAL A 206 -1.77 -19.34 5.80
C VAL A 206 -2.38 -19.38 7.21
N ASP A 207 -1.77 -20.07 8.16
CA ASP A 207 -2.29 -20.24 9.54
C ASP A 207 -1.34 -19.75 10.66
N VAL A 208 -0.22 -19.08 10.33
CA VAL A 208 0.76 -18.64 11.35
C VAL A 208 0.29 -17.47 12.21
N HIS A 209 -0.79 -16.79 11.82
CA HIS A 209 -1.31 -15.63 12.55
C HIS A 209 -2.65 -15.91 13.26
N PRO A 210 -2.68 -16.75 14.33
CA PRO A 210 -3.92 -17.15 14.99
C PRO A 210 -4.63 -16.01 15.73
N PHE A 211 -3.94 -14.89 16.00
CA PHE A 211 -4.52 -13.69 16.61
C PHE A 211 -5.11 -12.70 15.61
N GLY A 212 -4.94 -12.96 14.31
CA GLY A 212 -5.50 -12.18 13.19
C GLY A 212 -6.77 -12.78 12.59
N ILE A 213 -7.36 -13.79 13.24
CA ILE A 213 -8.57 -14.47 12.78
C ILE A 213 -9.76 -13.50 12.75
N SER A 214 -10.53 -13.55 11.67
CA SER A 214 -11.75 -12.76 11.52
C SER A 214 -12.86 -13.24 12.47
N PRO A 215 -13.92 -12.45 12.68
CA PRO A 215 -15.08 -12.86 13.52
C PRO A 215 -15.77 -14.14 13.08
N TYR A 216 -15.60 -14.53 11.81
CA TYR A 216 -16.12 -15.81 11.29
C TYR A 216 -15.11 -16.95 11.33
N GLY A 217 -13.87 -16.69 11.72
CA GLY A 217 -12.81 -17.71 11.83
C GLY A 217 -11.98 -17.86 10.56
N ALA A 218 -12.03 -16.91 9.62
CA ALA A 218 -11.13 -16.88 8.48
C ALA A 218 -9.77 -16.29 8.87
N TYR A 219 -8.69 -16.89 8.38
CA TYR A 219 -7.31 -16.45 8.59
C TYR A 219 -6.85 -15.55 7.44
N ALA A 220 -5.79 -14.79 7.69
CA ALA A 220 -5.11 -13.95 6.69
C ALA A 220 -6.07 -13.10 5.84
N MET A 221 -7.20 -12.66 6.41
CA MET A 221 -8.09 -11.69 5.77
C MET A 221 -7.44 -10.30 5.69
N ALA A 222 -6.29 -10.09 6.30
CA ALA A 222 -5.50 -8.86 6.25
C ALA A 222 -4.01 -9.21 6.13
N GLY A 223 -3.36 -8.69 5.10
CA GLY A 223 -1.95 -8.97 4.79
C GLY A 223 -1.74 -10.34 4.14
N ASN A 224 -0.52 -10.81 4.15
CA ASN A 224 -0.01 -12.00 3.48
C ASN A 224 -0.06 -11.83 1.95
N VAL A 225 -1.15 -12.15 1.25
CA VAL A 225 -1.34 -11.78 -0.14
C VAL A 225 -2.64 -11.03 -0.34
N ARG A 226 -2.67 -10.06 -1.27
CA ARG A 226 -3.92 -9.48 -1.78
C ARG A 226 -4.76 -10.58 -2.43
N GLU A 227 -6.05 -10.39 -2.50
CA GLU A 227 -6.96 -11.41 -2.98
C GLU A 227 -7.79 -10.94 -4.15
N TRP A 228 -7.85 -11.77 -5.20
CA TRP A 228 -8.74 -11.60 -6.32
C TRP A 228 -10.20 -11.72 -5.91
N ILE A 229 -11.03 -10.77 -6.36
CA ILE A 229 -12.46 -10.68 -6.12
C ILE A 229 -13.24 -10.83 -7.44
N ALA A 230 -14.48 -11.31 -7.37
CA ALA A 230 -15.33 -11.52 -8.56
C ALA A 230 -15.77 -10.20 -9.21
N ASN A 231 -15.88 -9.10 -8.44
CA ASN A 231 -16.45 -7.83 -8.91
C ASN A 231 -15.56 -7.16 -9.96
N PRO A 232 -16.15 -6.66 -11.07
CA PRO A 232 -15.47 -5.75 -11.98
C PRO A 232 -15.32 -4.36 -11.36
N MET A 233 -14.18 -3.72 -11.62
CA MET A 233 -13.90 -2.33 -11.26
C MET A 233 -13.03 -1.70 -12.36
N GLY A 234 -13.39 -0.52 -12.85
CA GLY A 234 -12.71 0.04 -14.03
C GLY A 234 -12.68 -0.95 -15.20
N ASP A 235 -11.53 -1.15 -15.80
CA ASP A 235 -11.33 -2.13 -16.89
C ASP A 235 -10.81 -3.49 -16.38
N GLY A 236 -10.81 -3.73 -15.07
CA GLY A 236 -10.28 -4.94 -14.44
C GLY A 236 -11.20 -5.55 -13.39
N ARG A 237 -10.58 -6.22 -12.42
CA ARG A 237 -11.21 -6.87 -11.28
C ARG A 237 -10.68 -6.32 -9.97
N VAL A 238 -11.54 -6.30 -8.96
CA VAL A 238 -11.16 -5.88 -7.61
C VAL A 238 -10.12 -6.82 -7.02
N VAL A 239 -9.11 -6.24 -6.39
CA VAL A 239 -8.21 -6.90 -5.43
C VAL A 239 -8.26 -6.15 -4.10
N THR A 240 -8.12 -6.85 -2.97
CA THR A 240 -8.22 -6.26 -1.63
C THR A 240 -7.42 -7.06 -0.59
N GLY A 241 -7.39 -6.59 0.66
CA GLY A 241 -6.83 -7.31 1.80
C GLY A 241 -5.41 -6.90 2.20
N GLY A 242 -4.72 -6.12 1.37
CA GLY A 242 -3.31 -5.80 1.59
C GLY A 242 -2.40 -7.02 1.43
N SER A 243 -1.08 -6.84 1.51
CA SER A 243 -0.11 -7.90 1.26
C SER A 243 1.17 -7.76 2.09
N TRP A 244 1.99 -8.80 2.06
CA TRP A 244 3.26 -8.86 2.77
C TRP A 244 4.24 -7.73 2.38
N ASP A 245 4.19 -7.25 1.13
CA ASP A 245 5.06 -6.19 0.60
C ASP A 245 4.52 -4.77 0.81
N GLY A 246 3.32 -4.64 1.39
CA GLY A 246 2.65 -3.37 1.65
C GLY A 246 2.47 -3.04 3.13
N PRO A 247 2.20 -1.77 3.46
CA PRO A 247 1.86 -1.36 4.81
C PRO A 247 0.43 -1.77 5.19
N SER A 248 0.18 -1.92 6.49
CA SER A 248 -1.09 -2.45 7.01
C SER A 248 -2.33 -1.58 6.73
N TYR A 249 -2.15 -0.30 6.43
CA TYR A 249 -3.29 0.57 6.11
C TYR A 249 -3.90 0.28 4.72
N LEU A 250 -3.15 -0.37 3.81
CA LEU A 250 -3.66 -0.81 2.52
C LEU A 250 -4.67 -1.98 2.61
N TYR A 251 -4.90 -2.52 3.80
CA TYR A 251 -5.83 -3.61 4.02
C TYR A 251 -7.27 -3.30 3.57
N THR A 252 -7.72 -2.07 3.78
CA THR A 252 -9.11 -1.67 3.53
C THR A 252 -9.35 -1.19 2.11
N GLU A 253 -8.31 -1.11 1.30
CA GLU A 253 -8.38 -0.58 -0.06
C GLU A 253 -8.84 -1.62 -1.08
N TYR A 254 -9.61 -1.13 -2.06
CA TYR A 254 -9.95 -1.85 -3.27
C TYR A 254 -9.14 -1.28 -4.43
N ALA A 255 -8.37 -2.14 -5.10
CA ALA A 255 -7.67 -1.77 -6.32
C ALA A 255 -8.28 -2.47 -7.52
N SER A 256 -8.22 -1.84 -8.69
CA SER A 256 -8.56 -2.48 -9.97
C SER A 256 -7.30 -3.05 -10.61
N GLN A 257 -7.34 -4.33 -10.99
CA GLN A 257 -6.24 -4.97 -11.69
C GLN A 257 -6.74 -5.65 -12.97
N PRO A 258 -5.99 -5.54 -14.09
CA PRO A 258 -6.31 -6.30 -15.30
C PRO A 258 -6.42 -7.79 -14.99
N GLU A 259 -7.38 -8.49 -15.60
CA GLU A 259 -7.64 -9.91 -15.35
C GLU A 259 -6.44 -10.83 -15.68
N THR A 260 -5.50 -10.34 -16.48
CA THR A 260 -4.24 -11.02 -16.85
C THR A 260 -3.05 -10.63 -15.97
N PHE A 261 -3.24 -9.69 -15.05
CA PHE A 261 -2.19 -9.29 -14.10
C PHE A 261 -1.92 -10.41 -13.09
N SER A 262 -0.66 -10.52 -12.66
CA SER A 262 -0.25 -11.43 -11.59
C SER A 262 0.95 -10.85 -10.84
N SER A 263 1.03 -11.05 -9.54
CA SER A 263 2.12 -10.59 -8.67
C SER A 263 2.39 -11.62 -7.59
N GLN A 264 3.62 -11.68 -7.07
CA GLN A 264 3.98 -12.54 -5.93
C GLN A 264 3.30 -12.12 -4.61
N ALA A 265 2.65 -10.97 -4.60
CA ALA A 265 1.85 -10.46 -3.49
C ALA A 265 0.33 -10.57 -3.73
N LEU A 266 -0.10 -11.32 -4.76
CA LEU A 266 -1.51 -11.45 -5.16
C LEU A 266 -1.88 -12.92 -5.34
N GLY A 267 -2.83 -13.36 -4.53
CA GLY A 267 -3.42 -14.69 -4.49
C GLY A 267 -4.95 -14.63 -4.48
N PHE A 268 -5.60 -15.56 -3.81
CA PHE A 268 -7.08 -15.61 -3.73
C PHE A 268 -7.56 -16.63 -2.70
N ARG A 269 -8.85 -16.53 -2.38
CA ARG A 269 -9.65 -17.59 -1.73
C ARG A 269 -10.96 -17.80 -2.49
N CYS A 270 -11.66 -18.91 -2.24
CA CYS A 270 -12.93 -19.19 -2.87
C CYS A 270 -14.11 -19.02 -1.89
N SER A 271 -15.30 -18.89 -2.46
CA SER A 271 -16.58 -18.80 -1.77
C SER A 271 -17.59 -19.77 -2.37
N LEU A 272 -18.60 -20.15 -1.58
CA LEU A 272 -19.70 -21.02 -2.00
C LEU A 272 -21.01 -20.50 -1.43
N SER A 273 -22.04 -20.31 -2.27
CA SER A 273 -23.40 -19.94 -1.86
C SER A 273 -24.44 -20.71 -2.66
N GLU A 274 -25.67 -20.82 -2.15
CA GLU A 274 -26.80 -21.49 -2.83
C GLU A 274 -27.35 -20.70 -4.02
N GLY A 275 -27.24 -19.36 -3.98
CA GLY A 275 -27.72 -18.47 -5.05
C GLY A 275 -26.71 -18.37 -6.20
N SER A 276 -27.20 -17.97 -7.38
CA SER A 276 -26.31 -17.50 -8.43
C SER A 276 -25.52 -16.32 -7.86
N GLY A 277 -24.20 -16.41 -7.76
CA GLY A 277 -23.34 -15.35 -7.22
C GLY A 277 -23.44 -13.99 -7.94
N ASP A 278 -24.35 -13.88 -8.91
CA ASP A 278 -24.65 -12.69 -9.70
C ASP A 278 -25.19 -11.50 -8.91
N GLN A 279 -25.86 -11.73 -7.76
CA GLN A 279 -26.44 -10.63 -7.00
C GLN A 279 -25.40 -9.72 -6.31
N GLY A 280 -24.16 -10.15 -6.24
CA GLY A 280 -23.08 -9.40 -5.60
C GLY A 280 -21.97 -8.94 -6.54
N ALA A 281 -21.87 -9.50 -7.76
CA ALA A 281 -20.82 -9.18 -8.72
C ALA A 281 -21.12 -7.91 -9.55
N MET A 282 -21.77 -6.92 -8.93
CA MET A 282 -22.01 -5.62 -9.57
C MET A 282 -20.70 -4.86 -9.73
N ARG A 283 -20.64 -4.02 -10.76
CA ARG A 283 -19.50 -3.14 -11.00
C ARG A 283 -19.28 -2.19 -9.84
N ILE A 284 -18.06 -2.04 -9.44
CA ILE A 284 -17.64 -0.99 -8.49
C ILE A 284 -17.24 0.23 -9.32
N ASP A 285 -17.79 1.39 -8.98
CA ASP A 285 -17.48 2.62 -9.69
C ASP A 285 -16.07 3.12 -9.31
N GLU A 286 -15.31 3.51 -10.32
CA GLU A 286 -14.02 4.16 -10.19
C GLU A 286 -14.12 5.61 -10.65
N ASP A 287 -13.49 6.55 -9.96
CA ASP A 287 -13.44 7.95 -10.43
C ASP A 287 -12.43 8.09 -11.58
N THR A 288 -12.95 8.11 -12.80
CA THR A 288 -12.14 8.22 -14.04
C THR A 288 -12.02 9.64 -14.56
N ARG A 289 -12.56 10.65 -13.86
CA ARG A 289 -12.49 12.05 -14.29
C ARG A 289 -11.09 12.61 -14.09
N THR A 290 -10.54 13.24 -15.10
CA THR A 290 -9.25 13.93 -15.03
C THR A 290 -9.48 15.41 -14.75
N PRO A 291 -9.21 15.92 -13.55
CA PRO A 291 -9.32 17.35 -13.27
C PRO A 291 -8.20 18.14 -13.96
N VAL A 292 -8.51 19.36 -14.33
CA VAL A 292 -7.55 20.36 -14.80
C VAL A 292 -7.40 21.40 -13.71
N TYR A 293 -6.18 21.69 -13.33
CA TYR A 293 -5.83 22.69 -12.32
C TYR A 293 -5.11 23.87 -12.96
N GLU A 294 -5.35 25.05 -12.42
CA GLU A 294 -4.71 26.30 -12.84
C GLU A 294 -3.80 26.77 -11.67
N PRO A 295 -2.48 26.55 -11.76
CA PRO A 295 -1.55 27.04 -10.74
C PRO A 295 -1.43 28.56 -10.81
N VAL A 296 -0.95 29.16 -9.72
CA VAL A 296 -0.64 30.59 -9.67
C VAL A 296 0.52 30.94 -10.62
N ASP A 297 0.60 32.22 -11.01
CA ASP A 297 1.74 32.74 -11.76
C ASP A 297 3.01 32.84 -10.90
N GLU A 298 4.16 33.09 -11.55
CA GLU A 298 5.46 33.12 -10.90
C GLU A 298 5.57 34.21 -9.81
N ALA A 299 5.00 35.39 -10.04
CA ALA A 299 5.04 36.46 -9.06
C ALA A 299 4.24 36.14 -7.79
N THR A 300 3.11 35.46 -7.96
CA THR A 300 2.29 34.95 -6.86
C THR A 300 3.02 33.80 -6.15
N PHE A 301 3.62 32.87 -6.90
CA PHE A 301 4.42 31.77 -6.33
C PHE A 301 5.57 32.30 -5.44
N GLU A 302 6.33 33.29 -5.89
CA GLU A 302 7.39 33.90 -5.09
C GLU A 302 6.85 34.51 -3.77
N SER A 303 5.62 35.05 -3.80
CA SER A 303 4.95 35.51 -2.59
C SER A 303 4.59 34.38 -1.66
N LEU A 304 4.07 33.26 -2.21
CA LEU A 304 3.76 32.03 -1.43
C LEU A 304 5.04 31.41 -0.85
N LEU A 305 6.13 31.37 -1.63
CA LEU A 305 7.42 30.85 -1.20
C LEU A 305 7.97 31.60 0.02
N SER A 306 7.58 32.88 0.19
CA SER A 306 8.01 33.69 1.34
C SER A 306 7.60 33.10 2.70
N TYR A 307 6.52 32.33 2.77
CA TYR A 307 6.12 31.61 4.00
C TYR A 307 7.12 30.51 4.41
N TYR A 308 7.85 29.98 3.42
CA TYR A 308 8.83 28.92 3.59
C TYR A 308 10.27 29.44 3.72
N ARG A 309 10.44 30.76 3.98
CA ARG A 309 11.79 31.31 4.24
C ARG A 309 12.43 30.58 5.40
N TYR A 310 13.65 30.18 5.18
CA TYR A 310 14.42 29.39 6.12
C TYR A 310 15.84 29.94 6.21
N ASP A 311 16.22 30.39 7.39
CA ASP A 311 17.60 30.75 7.69
C ASP A 311 18.27 29.54 8.34
N PRO A 312 19.27 28.89 7.69
CA PRO A 312 19.97 27.76 8.28
C PRO A 312 20.54 28.13 9.64
N VAL A 313 20.12 27.42 10.67
CA VAL A 313 20.67 27.58 12.02
C VAL A 313 21.84 26.61 12.15
N PRO A 314 22.98 26.99 12.79
CA PRO A 314 24.02 26.04 13.10
C PRO A 314 23.39 24.87 13.86
N ALA A 315 23.32 23.71 13.23
CA ALA A 315 22.79 22.53 13.87
C ALA A 315 23.61 22.23 15.11
N ASN A 316 22.95 22.13 16.27
CA ASN A 316 23.56 21.58 17.48
C ASN A 316 23.12 20.13 17.64
N PRO A 317 23.66 19.23 16.82
CA PRO A 317 23.15 17.86 16.70
C PRO A 317 23.62 17.03 17.88
N ARG A 318 22.70 16.24 18.41
CA ARG A 318 22.98 15.24 19.43
C ARG A 318 22.67 13.86 18.88
N VAL A 319 23.69 13.13 18.45
CA VAL A 319 23.56 11.71 18.09
C VAL A 319 23.27 10.92 19.37
N THR A 320 22.12 10.27 19.43
CA THR A 320 21.67 9.52 20.62
C THR A 320 21.79 8.03 20.44
N GLU A 321 21.90 7.57 19.21
CA GLU A 321 22.08 6.15 18.89
C GLU A 321 22.84 6.05 17.56
N THR A 322 23.77 5.10 17.50
CA THR A 322 24.40 4.63 16.26
C THR A 322 24.25 3.14 16.21
N ARG A 323 23.67 2.63 15.11
CA ARG A 323 23.53 1.18 14.86
C ARG A 323 24.27 0.80 13.59
N GLU A 324 25.04 -0.27 13.68
CA GLU A 324 25.66 -0.89 12.52
C GLU A 324 24.79 -2.06 12.03
N GLU A 325 24.30 -1.91 10.81
CA GLU A 325 23.55 -2.95 10.10
C GLU A 325 24.40 -3.54 8.97
N ALA A 326 23.94 -4.61 8.35
CA ALA A 326 24.70 -5.28 7.28
C ALA A 326 25.01 -4.37 6.08
N GLY A 327 24.09 -3.48 5.72
CA GLY A 327 24.20 -2.61 4.53
C GLY A 327 24.51 -1.14 4.83
N TRP A 328 24.34 -0.67 6.06
CA TRP A 328 24.49 0.73 6.43
C TRP A 328 24.82 0.94 7.90
N ILE A 329 25.22 2.18 8.22
CA ILE A 329 25.30 2.68 9.59
C ILE A 329 24.17 3.68 9.77
N ARG A 330 23.29 3.45 10.74
CA ARG A 330 22.18 4.36 11.08
C ARG A 330 22.54 5.21 12.30
N GLU A 331 22.31 6.51 12.18
CA GLU A 331 22.39 7.46 13.29
C GLU A 331 21.00 8.00 13.60
N ARG A 332 20.64 8.05 14.89
CA ARG A 332 19.45 8.71 15.43
C ARG A 332 19.87 10.02 16.06
N VAL A 333 19.39 11.12 15.53
CA VAL A 333 19.90 12.46 15.83
C VAL A 333 18.79 13.38 16.27
N TRP A 334 18.98 14.05 17.39
CA TRP A 334 18.16 15.19 17.79
C TRP A 334 18.86 16.48 17.39
N ILE A 335 18.11 17.40 16.75
CA ILE A 335 18.59 18.67 16.22
C ILE A 335 17.77 19.77 16.88
N GLU A 336 18.41 20.79 17.38
CA GLU A 336 17.73 21.96 17.94
C GLU A 336 17.14 22.81 16.82
N GLY A 337 15.82 23.02 16.85
CA GLY A 337 15.10 23.83 15.88
C GLY A 337 15.16 25.33 16.23
N PRO A 338 14.84 26.23 15.27
CA PRO A 338 14.93 27.68 15.45
C PRO A 338 13.97 28.22 16.52
N ALA A 339 12.92 27.53 16.86
CA ALA A 339 11.99 27.89 17.94
C ALA A 339 12.38 27.31 19.31
N GLY A 340 13.54 26.66 19.42
CA GLY A 340 13.99 25.97 20.65
C GLY A 340 13.32 24.60 20.86
N ASP A 341 12.58 24.13 19.89
CA ASP A 341 12.06 22.77 19.82
C ASP A 341 13.16 21.79 19.35
N SER A 342 12.92 20.50 19.53
CA SER A 342 13.87 19.47 19.08
C SER A 342 13.26 18.65 17.95
N VAL A 343 13.99 18.55 16.85
CA VAL A 343 13.63 17.74 15.67
C VAL A 343 14.42 16.44 15.68
N LEU A 344 13.73 15.32 15.48
CA LEU A 344 14.37 14.03 15.35
C LEU A 344 14.61 13.72 13.86
N ALA A 345 15.81 13.26 13.55
CA ALA A 345 16.16 12.78 12.21
C ALA A 345 16.92 11.45 12.28
N TYR A 346 16.88 10.70 11.20
CA TYR A 346 17.69 9.51 10.97
C TYR A 346 18.59 9.74 9.77
N PHE A 347 19.88 9.44 9.93
CA PHE A 347 20.86 9.45 8.85
C PHE A 347 21.38 8.03 8.63
N TYR A 348 21.52 7.64 7.37
CA TYR A 348 21.99 6.33 6.95
C TYR A 348 23.19 6.50 6.04
N ALA A 349 24.37 6.04 6.48
CA ALA A 349 25.57 5.98 5.67
C ALA A 349 25.71 4.59 5.06
N PRO A 350 25.87 4.44 3.74
CA PRO A 350 26.08 3.14 3.10
C PRO A 350 27.44 2.56 3.50
N ARG A 351 27.53 1.23 3.62
CA ARG A 351 28.80 0.54 3.91
C ARG A 351 29.57 0.10 2.66
N ASN A 352 28.96 0.21 1.51
CA ASN A 352 29.48 -0.22 0.21
C ASN A 352 29.86 0.94 -0.72
N ALA A 353 30.01 2.15 -0.17
CA ALA A 353 30.47 3.33 -0.90
C ALA A 353 31.37 4.19 0.00
N GLU A 354 32.21 5.01 -0.61
CA GLU A 354 33.12 5.94 0.07
C GLU A 354 32.58 7.36 -0.01
N PRO A 355 32.80 8.19 1.05
CA PRO A 355 32.44 9.61 1.01
C PRO A 355 33.29 10.38 -0.04
N PRO A 356 32.82 11.55 -0.54
CA PRO A 356 31.53 12.16 -0.18
C PRO A 356 30.32 11.45 -0.80
N PHE A 357 29.30 11.20 0.03
CA PHE A 357 28.13 10.44 -0.37
C PHE A 357 27.15 11.26 -1.20
N GLN A 358 26.67 10.74 -2.30
CA GLN A 358 25.40 11.14 -2.90
C GLN A 358 24.31 10.88 -1.86
N THR A 359 23.43 11.85 -1.62
CA THR A 359 22.48 11.75 -0.49
C THR A 359 21.04 11.94 -0.95
N VAL A 360 20.14 11.13 -0.45
CA VAL A 360 18.72 11.22 -0.72
C VAL A 360 17.99 11.69 0.55
N LEU A 361 17.34 12.86 0.48
CA LEU A 361 16.36 13.24 1.50
C LEU A 361 15.09 12.46 1.23
N TYR A 362 14.69 11.64 2.19
CA TYR A 362 13.49 10.84 2.12
C TYR A 362 12.36 11.42 2.97
N VAL A 363 11.20 11.58 2.38
CA VAL A 363 9.96 11.94 3.09
C VAL A 363 9.10 10.70 3.21
N ALA A 364 8.92 10.23 4.44
CA ALA A 364 8.19 9.02 4.76
C ALA A 364 6.74 9.08 4.25
N SER A 365 6.17 7.89 3.98
CA SER A 365 4.75 7.74 3.65
C SER A 365 3.87 8.03 4.88
N SER A 366 2.56 8.09 4.67
CA SER A 366 1.57 8.23 5.74
C SER A 366 1.68 7.14 6.82
N GLY A 367 2.23 5.97 6.49
CA GLY A 367 2.54 4.91 7.44
C GLY A 367 3.35 5.37 8.65
N ALA A 368 4.21 6.37 8.51
CA ALA A 368 5.01 6.94 9.60
C ALA A 368 4.20 7.58 10.76
N PHE A 369 2.90 7.79 10.56
CA PHE A 369 2.00 8.28 11.61
C PHE A 369 1.33 7.14 12.41
N CYS A 370 1.47 5.89 11.96
CA CYS A 370 0.77 4.74 12.58
C CYS A 370 1.65 3.49 12.78
N THR A 371 2.92 3.50 12.36
CA THR A 371 3.90 2.42 12.63
C THR A 371 4.51 2.57 14.02
N GLU A 372 5.31 1.57 14.44
CA GLU A 372 6.03 1.65 15.72
C GLU A 372 7.24 2.58 15.66
N SER A 373 7.83 2.75 14.47
CA SER A 373 9.02 3.58 14.25
C SER A 373 9.07 4.17 12.84
N VAL A 374 9.40 5.46 12.73
CA VAL A 374 9.67 6.10 11.44
C VAL A 374 10.92 5.49 10.80
N ALA A 375 11.89 5.03 11.59
CA ALA A 375 13.08 4.36 11.07
C ALA A 375 12.73 3.13 10.22
N GLU A 376 11.76 2.31 10.63
CA GLU A 376 11.30 1.14 9.86
C GLU A 376 10.72 1.54 8.50
N GLN A 377 9.93 2.63 8.47
CA GLN A 377 9.40 3.16 7.21
C GLN A 377 10.51 3.70 6.30
N LEU A 378 11.50 4.37 6.87
CA LEU A 378 12.67 4.85 6.13
C LEU A 378 13.45 3.67 5.55
N GLU A 379 13.72 2.64 6.33
CA GLU A 379 14.48 1.45 5.93
C GLU A 379 13.75 0.64 4.84
N PHE A 380 12.44 0.48 4.95
CA PHE A 380 11.64 -0.26 3.97
C PHE A 380 11.71 0.35 2.57
N ILE A 381 11.69 1.68 2.46
CA ILE A 381 11.63 2.36 1.16
C ILE A 381 13.02 2.83 0.71
N SER A 382 13.82 3.41 1.59
CA SER A 382 15.16 3.92 1.26
C SER A 382 16.25 2.84 1.34
N GLY A 383 16.01 1.73 2.02
CA GLY A 383 16.98 0.63 2.14
C GLY A 383 17.59 0.19 0.82
N PRO A 384 16.79 -0.07 -0.24
CA PRO A 384 17.34 -0.40 -1.55
C PRO A 384 18.18 0.72 -2.20
N VAL A 385 17.88 2.00 -1.93
CA VAL A 385 18.67 3.16 -2.40
C VAL A 385 20.01 3.22 -1.65
N ILE A 386 19.99 2.96 -0.33
CA ILE A 386 21.19 2.90 0.51
C ILE A 386 22.06 1.70 0.09
N GLN A 387 21.47 0.53 -0.15
CA GLN A 387 22.16 -0.63 -0.71
C GLN A 387 22.76 -0.35 -2.10
N GLY A 388 22.16 0.60 -2.84
CA GLY A 388 22.71 1.17 -4.06
C GLY A 388 23.95 2.05 -3.84
N GLY A 389 24.41 2.27 -2.61
CA GLY A 389 25.62 3.03 -2.26
C GLY A 389 25.38 4.52 -2.01
N ARG A 390 24.11 4.95 -1.84
CA ARG A 390 23.76 6.35 -1.52
C ARG A 390 23.41 6.49 -0.07
N ALA A 391 23.79 7.60 0.55
CA ALA A 391 23.31 7.94 1.88
C ALA A 391 21.83 8.36 1.84
N ALA A 392 21.15 8.21 2.94
CA ALA A 392 19.79 8.71 3.10
C ALA A 392 19.66 9.52 4.39
N VAL A 393 18.80 10.54 4.37
CA VAL A 393 18.39 11.29 5.55
C VAL A 393 16.88 11.44 5.56
N GLY A 394 16.24 11.26 6.72
CA GLY A 394 14.80 11.46 6.88
C GLY A 394 14.48 12.14 8.20
N GLY A 395 13.66 13.20 8.13
CA GLY A 395 13.14 13.89 9.31
C GLY A 395 11.89 13.19 9.85
N VAL A 396 11.79 13.09 11.17
CA VAL A 396 10.57 12.70 11.87
C VAL A 396 9.73 13.95 12.08
N LEU A 397 8.69 14.10 11.26
CA LEU A 397 7.84 15.29 11.28
C LEU A 397 6.97 15.33 12.54
N THR A 398 6.59 16.53 12.97
CA THR A 398 5.57 16.71 14.01
C THR A 398 4.30 15.95 13.66
N GLY A 399 3.78 15.15 14.57
CA GLY A 399 2.65 14.25 14.37
C GLY A 399 3.02 12.80 14.03
N MET A 400 4.23 12.54 13.52
CA MET A 400 4.72 11.18 13.32
C MET A 400 4.97 10.49 14.68
N VAL A 401 4.99 9.15 14.68
CA VAL A 401 4.86 8.31 15.87
C VAL A 401 5.83 8.63 17.01
N GLU A 402 7.11 8.92 16.74
CA GLU A 402 8.08 9.23 17.80
C GLU A 402 7.96 10.65 18.36
N ARG A 403 7.27 11.56 17.66
CA ARG A 403 7.10 12.95 18.09
C ARG A 403 5.67 13.28 18.48
N GLY A 404 4.67 12.74 17.79
CA GLY A 404 3.25 13.05 18.01
C GLY A 404 2.94 14.54 17.87
N PHE A 405 1.69 14.91 18.17
CA PHE A 405 1.26 16.33 18.29
C PHE A 405 1.26 16.82 19.74
N GLY A 406 1.62 15.97 20.69
CA GLY A 406 1.48 16.23 22.13
C GLY A 406 0.10 15.85 22.68
N PRO A 407 -0.02 15.69 24.01
CA PRO A 407 -1.28 15.29 24.64
C PRO A 407 -2.40 16.29 24.40
N GLY A 408 -3.53 15.83 23.86
CA GLY A 408 -4.73 16.62 23.64
C GLY A 408 -4.66 17.61 22.46
N VAL A 409 -3.62 17.58 21.66
CA VAL A 409 -3.51 18.39 20.43
C VAL A 409 -4.13 17.65 19.27
N THR A 410 -5.16 18.25 18.67
CA THR A 410 -5.77 17.76 17.41
C THR A 410 -4.98 18.34 16.24
N PRO A 411 -4.60 17.50 15.24
CA PRO A 411 -4.01 17.99 14.01
C PRO A 411 -4.92 19.04 13.35
N PRO A 412 -4.36 20.13 12.81
CA PRO A 412 -5.18 21.09 12.08
C PRO A 412 -5.63 20.50 10.74
N ASP A 413 -6.92 20.65 10.43
CA ASP A 413 -7.51 20.22 9.17
C ASP A 413 -7.38 21.30 8.08
N PRO A 414 -7.20 20.95 6.79
CA PRO A 414 -7.37 21.88 5.68
C PRO A 414 -8.87 22.21 5.46
N PRO A 415 -9.21 23.39 4.87
CA PRO A 415 -8.34 24.54 4.67
C PRO A 415 -8.27 25.40 5.93
N SER A 416 -7.14 25.47 6.57
CA SER A 416 -6.95 26.32 7.75
C SER A 416 -5.54 26.92 7.81
N VAL A 417 -5.43 28.05 8.52
CA VAL A 417 -4.14 28.68 8.83
C VAL A 417 -3.25 27.71 9.62
N GLY A 418 -3.83 26.97 10.56
CA GLY A 418 -3.09 25.95 11.31
C GLY A 418 -2.49 24.87 10.43
N PHE A 419 -3.22 24.41 9.40
CA PHE A 419 -2.70 23.44 8.44
C PHE A 419 -1.54 24.02 7.60
N ARG A 420 -1.69 25.25 7.10
CA ARG A 420 -0.59 25.97 6.43
C ARG A 420 0.65 26.06 7.33
N ASP A 421 0.47 26.47 8.58
CA ASP A 421 1.58 26.62 9.54
C ASP A 421 2.24 25.27 9.83
N LEU A 422 1.47 24.19 9.88
CA LEU A 422 1.99 22.82 9.98
C LEU A 422 2.82 22.42 8.74
N MET A 423 2.39 22.81 7.53
CA MET A 423 3.15 22.58 6.30
C MET A 423 4.51 23.29 6.34
N VAL A 424 4.52 24.56 6.75
CA VAL A 424 5.75 25.35 6.91
C VAL A 424 6.67 24.73 7.98
N LEU A 425 6.12 24.31 9.11
CA LEU A 425 6.85 23.60 10.16
C LEU A 425 7.48 22.30 9.63
N HIS A 426 6.73 21.46 8.95
CA HIS A 426 7.24 20.21 8.38
C HIS A 426 8.36 20.44 7.36
N ALA A 427 8.25 21.48 6.51
CA ALA A 427 9.31 21.85 5.58
C ALA A 427 10.60 22.26 6.34
N THR A 428 10.46 23.01 7.43
CA THR A 428 11.58 23.40 8.31
C THR A 428 12.24 22.17 8.95
N GLU A 429 11.45 21.26 9.47
CA GLU A 429 11.93 20.01 10.11
C GLU A 429 12.74 19.14 9.16
N LEU A 430 12.29 19.00 7.89
CA LEU A 430 13.05 18.28 6.87
C LEU A 430 14.38 18.95 6.55
N ARG A 431 14.37 20.29 6.43
CA ARG A 431 15.59 21.09 6.16
C ARG A 431 16.61 20.96 7.29
N LEU A 432 16.17 20.92 8.54
CA LEU A 432 17.07 20.68 9.70
C LEU A 432 17.73 19.30 9.60
N GLY A 433 17.00 18.26 9.18
CA GLY A 433 17.58 16.95 8.91
C GLY A 433 18.64 16.99 7.81
N LEU A 434 18.38 17.75 6.74
CA LEU A 434 19.33 17.94 5.65
C LEU A 434 20.54 18.79 6.08
N ASP A 435 20.33 19.83 6.89
CA ASP A 435 21.43 20.64 7.44
C ASP A 435 22.38 19.81 8.30
N TYR A 436 21.84 18.86 9.07
CA TYR A 436 22.67 17.89 9.77
C TYR A 436 23.51 17.06 8.82
N ALA A 437 22.89 16.49 7.76
CA ALA A 437 23.61 15.69 6.78
C ALA A 437 24.74 16.51 6.11
N VAL A 438 24.47 17.75 5.75
CA VAL A 438 25.47 18.69 5.17
C VAL A 438 26.59 19.00 6.17
N ALA A 439 26.25 19.26 7.43
CA ALA A 439 27.22 19.61 8.50
C ALA A 439 28.17 18.44 8.85
N ARG A 440 27.83 17.20 8.53
CA ARG A 440 28.71 16.03 8.69
C ARG A 440 30.00 16.14 7.89
N GLY A 441 29.97 16.81 6.73
CA GLY A 441 31.14 16.99 5.86
C GLY A 441 31.50 15.79 4.99
N ASP A 442 30.71 14.71 5.02
CA ASP A 442 30.86 13.50 4.22
C ASP A 442 29.80 13.34 3.12
N VAL A 443 29.00 14.40 2.87
CA VAL A 443 27.95 14.47 1.85
C VAL A 443 28.41 15.33 0.66
N ASP A 444 28.12 14.89 -0.57
CA ASP A 444 28.34 15.66 -1.78
C ASP A 444 27.17 16.64 -2.01
N LEU A 445 27.44 17.94 -1.79
CA LEU A 445 26.42 19.00 -1.86
C LEU A 445 25.83 19.20 -3.27
N GLU A 446 26.57 18.78 -4.32
CA GLU A 446 26.10 18.83 -5.69
C GLU A 446 25.30 17.60 -6.10
N LYS A 447 25.10 16.64 -5.18
CA LYS A 447 24.47 15.35 -5.45
C LYS A 447 23.44 14.99 -4.37
N ILE A 448 22.54 15.92 -4.12
CA ILE A 448 21.42 15.74 -3.18
C ILE A 448 20.12 15.55 -3.98
N ALA A 449 19.35 14.50 -3.67
CA ALA A 449 18.05 14.25 -4.25
C ALA A 449 16.93 14.25 -3.19
N TYR A 450 15.71 14.52 -3.64
CA TYR A 450 14.47 14.34 -2.87
C TYR A 450 13.78 13.05 -3.30
N LEU A 451 13.31 12.24 -2.36
CA LEU A 451 12.46 11.08 -2.60
C LEU A 451 11.22 11.18 -1.71
N GLY A 452 10.10 11.49 -2.33
CA GLY A 452 8.78 11.46 -1.70
C GLY A 452 8.02 10.20 -2.07
N VAL A 453 7.39 9.56 -1.10
CA VAL A 453 6.54 8.39 -1.32
C VAL A 453 5.15 8.66 -0.77
N SER A 454 4.09 8.42 -1.56
CA SER A 454 2.71 8.59 -1.12
C SER A 454 2.49 10.00 -0.52
N PHE A 455 2.39 10.11 0.80
CA PHE A 455 2.32 11.37 1.54
C PHE A 455 3.39 12.39 1.11
N GLY A 456 4.64 11.97 0.93
CA GLY A 456 5.75 12.81 0.46
C GLY A 456 5.68 13.18 -1.03
N ALA A 457 4.96 12.41 -1.84
CA ALA A 457 4.80 12.61 -3.28
C ALA A 457 3.47 13.28 -3.65
N GLY A 458 2.49 13.28 -2.74
CA GLY A 458 1.18 13.91 -2.89
C GLY A 458 1.04 15.08 -1.92
N SER A 459 0.53 14.83 -0.72
CA SER A 459 0.18 15.88 0.26
C SER A 459 1.35 16.77 0.73
N ARG A 460 2.61 16.40 0.46
CA ARG A 460 3.83 17.12 0.86
C ARG A 460 4.78 17.40 -0.31
N LEU A 461 4.27 17.37 -1.53
CA LEU A 461 5.01 17.71 -2.74
C LEU A 461 5.66 19.11 -2.65
N THR A 462 4.98 20.06 -2.02
CA THR A 462 5.47 21.42 -1.74
C THR A 462 6.91 21.44 -1.23
N PHE A 463 7.33 20.44 -0.41
CA PHE A 463 8.67 20.40 0.18
C PHE A 463 9.78 20.28 -0.87
N SER A 464 9.50 19.67 -2.01
CA SER A 464 10.47 19.53 -3.10
C SER A 464 10.65 20.82 -3.91
N ALA A 465 9.73 21.78 -3.77
CA ALA A 465 9.78 23.07 -4.48
C ALA A 465 10.37 24.21 -3.62
N VAL A 466 10.51 24.02 -2.29
CA VAL A 466 10.89 25.08 -1.35
C VAL A 466 12.35 25.00 -0.91
N ASP A 467 13.14 24.05 -1.40
CA ASP A 467 14.56 23.87 -1.08
C ASP A 467 15.37 23.70 -2.39
N ASP A 468 16.32 24.57 -2.65
CA ASP A 468 17.11 24.66 -3.88
C ASP A 468 18.34 23.74 -3.90
N ARG A 469 18.60 23.05 -2.81
CA ARG A 469 19.73 22.08 -2.70
C ARG A 469 19.51 20.81 -3.51
N TYR A 470 18.26 20.47 -3.83
CA TYR A 470 17.98 19.26 -4.61
C TYR A 470 18.44 19.42 -6.07
N LYS A 471 19.06 18.37 -6.60
CA LYS A 471 19.49 18.25 -8.00
C LYS A 471 18.62 17.27 -8.78
N ALA A 472 17.83 16.47 -8.08
CA ALA A 472 16.86 15.54 -8.64
C ALA A 472 15.70 15.32 -7.65
N VAL A 473 14.53 15.02 -8.17
CA VAL A 473 13.32 14.76 -7.37
C VAL A 473 12.66 13.48 -7.86
N ILE A 474 12.23 12.63 -6.94
CA ILE A 474 11.52 11.39 -7.24
C ILE A 474 10.22 11.36 -6.45
N TYR A 475 9.13 11.05 -7.14
CA TYR A 475 7.82 10.83 -6.56
C TYR A 475 7.36 9.39 -6.84
N VAL A 476 6.96 8.68 -5.81
CA VAL A 476 6.40 7.32 -5.90
C VAL A 476 4.99 7.31 -5.33
N GLY A 477 4.02 6.87 -6.11
CA GLY A 477 2.61 6.87 -5.71
C GLY A 477 2.12 8.29 -5.43
N GLY A 478 2.45 9.25 -6.31
CA GLY A 478 2.11 10.67 -6.16
C GLY A 478 0.79 11.05 -6.84
N GLY A 479 0.12 12.06 -6.28
CA GLY A 479 -1.12 12.58 -6.86
C GLY A 479 -1.54 13.92 -6.27
N ILE A 480 -2.52 14.57 -6.89
CA ILE A 480 -3.11 15.84 -6.46
C ILE A 480 -4.49 15.60 -5.86
N ASP A 481 -4.68 16.02 -4.61
CA ASP A 481 -5.88 15.78 -3.81
C ASP A 481 -6.79 17.01 -3.59
N GLU A 482 -6.43 18.16 -4.13
CA GLU A 482 -7.04 19.46 -3.79
C GLU A 482 -8.53 19.56 -4.08
N ARG A 483 -9.06 18.73 -4.99
CA ARG A 483 -10.52 18.63 -5.21
C ARG A 483 -11.25 18.00 -4.04
N VAL A 484 -10.58 17.07 -3.36
CA VAL A 484 -11.14 16.32 -2.22
C VAL A 484 -10.83 17.04 -0.92
N LYS A 485 -9.63 17.64 -0.83
CA LYS A 485 -9.11 18.34 0.35
C LYS A 485 -8.50 19.68 -0.05
N PRO A 486 -9.34 20.70 -0.36
CA PRO A 486 -8.83 22.01 -0.71
C PRO A 486 -7.98 22.56 0.44
N THR A 487 -6.86 23.20 0.11
CA THR A 487 -5.93 23.83 1.05
C THR A 487 -5.88 25.35 0.84
N LEU A 488 -5.19 26.07 1.73
CA LEU A 488 -4.87 27.47 1.47
C LEU A 488 -3.80 27.55 0.36
N PRO A 489 -3.76 28.62 -0.45
CA PRO A 489 -2.83 28.73 -1.58
C PRO A 489 -1.37 28.48 -1.19
N GLU A 490 -0.97 28.85 0.03
CA GLU A 490 0.38 28.69 0.55
C GLU A 490 0.74 27.24 0.92
N ALA A 491 -0.25 26.37 0.97
CA ALA A 491 -0.08 24.94 1.25
C ALA A 491 -0.58 24.04 0.10
N ASP A 492 -1.05 24.65 -1.00
CA ASP A 492 -1.67 23.96 -2.11
C ASP A 492 -0.60 23.45 -3.09
N ASN A 493 -0.47 22.13 -3.21
CA ASN A 493 0.50 21.48 -4.08
C ASN A 493 0.33 21.85 -5.57
N VAL A 494 -0.87 22.23 -6.01
CA VAL A 494 -1.14 22.73 -7.35
C VAL A 494 -0.25 23.95 -7.66
N ASN A 495 -0.06 24.83 -6.68
CA ASN A 495 0.73 26.04 -6.80
C ASN A 495 2.24 25.82 -6.73
N PHE A 496 2.70 24.66 -6.27
CA PHE A 496 4.13 24.35 -6.10
C PHE A 496 4.67 23.35 -7.13
N ALA A 497 3.85 22.43 -7.60
CA ALA A 497 4.27 21.39 -8.55
C ALA A 497 4.96 21.95 -9.82
N PRO A 498 4.47 23.02 -10.47
CA PRO A 498 5.12 23.57 -11.68
C PRO A 498 6.49 24.19 -11.42
N TYR A 499 6.79 24.54 -10.17
CA TYR A 499 8.02 25.23 -9.78
C TYR A 499 9.12 24.29 -9.24
N VAL A 500 8.90 23.00 -9.29
CA VAL A 500 9.97 22.01 -9.14
C VAL A 500 10.78 22.01 -10.44
N ARG A 501 11.92 22.69 -10.49
CA ARG A 501 12.65 23.00 -11.72
C ARG A 501 13.75 21.99 -12.08
N VAL A 502 14.15 21.15 -11.13
CA VAL A 502 15.17 20.11 -11.35
C VAL A 502 14.59 18.89 -12.07
N PRO A 503 15.42 17.99 -12.64
CA PRO A 503 14.95 16.72 -13.19
C PRO A 503 14.10 15.95 -12.18
N LYS A 504 12.97 15.42 -12.62
CA LYS A 504 12.04 14.69 -11.78
C LYS A 504 11.53 13.42 -12.43
N LEU A 505 11.37 12.38 -11.59
CA LEU A 505 10.81 11.09 -11.95
C LEU A 505 9.50 10.89 -11.18
N LEU A 506 8.42 10.59 -11.88
CA LEU A 506 7.16 10.13 -11.30
C LEU A 506 7.00 8.63 -11.57
N ILE A 507 6.82 7.84 -10.51
CA ILE A 507 6.57 6.40 -10.57
C ILE A 507 5.20 6.15 -9.96
N ASN A 508 4.22 5.77 -10.78
CA ASN A 508 2.86 5.47 -10.32
C ASN A 508 2.39 4.11 -10.85
N GLY A 509 1.52 3.46 -10.10
CA GLY A 509 0.71 2.37 -10.61
C GLY A 509 -0.49 2.93 -11.39
N ARG A 510 -0.86 2.27 -12.51
CA ARG A 510 -2.07 2.65 -13.22
C ARG A 510 -3.34 2.37 -12.41
N SER A 511 -3.28 1.34 -11.59
CA SER A 511 -4.36 0.91 -10.71
C SER A 511 -4.14 1.36 -9.25
N ASP A 512 -3.49 2.51 -9.07
CA ASP A 512 -3.30 3.15 -7.77
C ASP A 512 -4.67 3.53 -7.19
N GLU A 513 -5.02 2.98 -6.07
CA GLU A 513 -6.29 3.16 -5.38
C GLU A 513 -6.33 4.44 -4.54
N GLU A 514 -5.20 4.87 -3.97
CA GLU A 514 -5.13 6.12 -3.20
C GLU A 514 -5.01 7.34 -4.12
N HIS A 515 -4.18 7.22 -5.17
CA HIS A 515 -4.01 8.23 -6.18
C HIS A 515 -4.34 7.68 -7.57
N PRO A 516 -5.63 7.38 -7.87
CA PRO A 516 -6.04 6.83 -9.15
C PRO A 516 -5.46 7.65 -10.29
N TRP A 517 -4.84 6.96 -11.26
CA TRP A 517 -4.02 7.61 -12.28
C TRP A 517 -4.75 8.76 -12.98
N LEU A 518 -5.99 8.53 -13.44
CA LEU A 518 -6.73 9.52 -14.22
C LEU A 518 -7.16 10.74 -13.39
N SER A 519 -7.57 10.53 -12.14
CA SER A 519 -8.14 11.59 -11.31
C SER A 519 -7.11 12.34 -10.45
N ARG A 520 -5.94 11.73 -10.16
CA ARG A 520 -4.92 12.30 -9.28
C ARG A 520 -3.50 12.25 -9.82
N GLY A 521 -3.04 11.11 -10.34
CA GLY A 521 -1.69 10.95 -10.85
C GLY A 521 -1.43 11.73 -12.14
N LEU A 522 -2.34 11.62 -13.12
CA LEU A 522 -2.25 12.36 -14.38
C LEU A 522 -2.35 13.89 -14.22
N PRO A 523 -3.21 14.43 -13.33
CA PRO A 523 -3.18 15.86 -12.99
C PRO A 523 -1.84 16.32 -12.44
N LEU A 524 -1.21 15.54 -11.52
CA LEU A 524 0.14 15.83 -11.06
C LEU A 524 1.14 15.83 -12.22
N TRP A 525 1.13 14.79 -13.05
CA TRP A 525 1.99 14.73 -14.23
C TRP A 525 1.84 15.95 -15.13
N ASN A 526 0.62 16.42 -15.36
CA ASN A 526 0.34 17.58 -16.20
C ASN A 526 0.84 18.89 -15.58
N LEU A 527 0.84 19.03 -14.26
CA LEU A 527 1.36 20.21 -13.55
C LEU A 527 2.89 20.26 -13.53
N LEU A 528 3.56 19.13 -13.46
CA LEU A 528 5.03 19.09 -13.45
C LEU A 528 5.60 19.61 -14.77
N THR A 529 6.62 20.47 -14.68
CA THR A 529 7.35 21.03 -15.84
C THR A 529 8.52 20.15 -16.26
N GLU A 530 9.03 20.33 -17.47
CA GLU A 530 10.26 19.66 -17.94
C GLU A 530 11.51 20.14 -17.15
N PRO A 531 12.55 19.31 -16.99
CA PRO A 531 12.64 17.91 -17.43
C PRO A 531 11.92 16.96 -16.46
N LYS A 532 11.10 16.05 -17.01
CA LYS A 532 10.35 15.07 -16.23
C LYS A 532 10.29 13.71 -16.93
N GLU A 533 10.25 12.63 -16.15
CA GLU A 533 10.14 11.26 -16.62
C GLU A 533 8.97 10.55 -15.91
N LEU A 534 8.32 9.65 -16.62
CA LEU A 534 7.21 8.85 -16.08
C LEU A 534 7.51 7.36 -16.21
N VAL A 535 7.35 6.65 -15.10
CA VAL A 535 7.23 5.20 -15.07
C VAL A 535 5.82 4.87 -14.57
N LEU A 536 4.94 4.51 -15.50
CA LEU A 536 3.58 4.10 -15.18
C LEU A 536 3.51 2.58 -15.27
N VAL A 537 3.40 1.92 -14.11
CA VAL A 537 3.39 0.45 -14.00
C VAL A 537 1.97 -0.05 -14.26
N GLU A 538 1.79 -0.75 -15.37
CA GLU A 538 0.51 -1.37 -15.70
C GLU A 538 0.16 -2.44 -14.65
N GLY A 539 -1.02 -2.35 -14.05
CA GLY A 539 -1.43 -3.21 -12.95
C GLY A 539 -0.76 -2.93 -11.61
N GLY A 540 0.15 -1.96 -11.52
CA GLY A 540 0.70 -1.50 -10.24
C GLY A 540 -0.36 -0.76 -9.42
N GLY A 541 -0.43 -1.05 -8.10
CA GLY A 541 -1.24 -0.31 -7.13
C GLY A 541 -0.52 0.94 -6.61
N HIS A 542 -0.93 1.42 -5.44
CA HIS A 542 -0.41 2.66 -4.82
C HIS A 542 1.11 2.67 -4.66
N LEU A 543 1.68 1.56 -4.23
CA LEU A 543 3.12 1.33 -4.25
C LEU A 543 3.46 0.31 -5.35
N PRO A 544 3.93 0.73 -6.52
CA PRO A 544 4.35 -0.21 -7.56
C PRO A 544 5.36 -1.23 -7.05
N PRO A 545 5.42 -2.45 -7.57
CA PRO A 545 6.31 -3.50 -7.11
C PRO A 545 7.78 -3.05 -6.99
N LEU A 546 8.51 -3.59 -6.01
CA LEU A 546 9.92 -3.26 -5.77
C LEU A 546 10.77 -3.51 -7.01
N GLU A 547 10.47 -4.57 -7.74
CA GLU A 547 11.17 -4.98 -8.97
C GLU A 547 11.04 -3.96 -10.11
N ASP A 548 9.99 -3.13 -10.11
CA ASP A 548 9.79 -2.06 -11.09
C ASP A 548 10.38 -0.74 -10.59
N ARG A 549 10.08 -0.36 -9.35
CA ARG A 549 10.43 0.97 -8.83
C ARG A 549 11.91 1.14 -8.47
N ILE A 550 12.57 0.10 -7.92
CA ILE A 550 13.96 0.24 -7.46
C ILE A 550 14.95 0.41 -8.62
N PRO A 551 14.87 -0.40 -9.70
CA PRO A 551 15.69 -0.15 -10.88
C PRO A 551 15.46 1.24 -11.47
N ALA A 552 14.19 1.68 -11.59
CA ALA A 552 13.85 3.00 -12.12
C ALA A 552 14.44 4.15 -11.27
N ILE A 553 14.35 4.07 -9.94
CA ILE A 553 14.96 5.04 -9.02
C ILE A 553 16.46 5.10 -9.20
N ASN A 554 17.13 3.96 -9.14
CA ASN A 554 18.59 3.90 -9.23
C ASN A 554 19.11 4.38 -10.59
N ASP A 555 18.48 3.96 -11.70
CA ASP A 555 18.84 4.41 -13.05
C ASP A 555 18.65 5.93 -13.22
N PHE A 556 17.55 6.47 -12.74
CA PHE A 556 17.30 7.92 -12.74
C PHE A 556 18.36 8.68 -11.94
N LEU A 557 18.69 8.22 -10.72
CA LEU A 557 19.73 8.84 -9.90
C LEU A 557 21.12 8.71 -10.53
N ASP A 558 21.46 7.58 -11.15
CA ASP A 558 22.75 7.39 -11.86
C ASP A 558 22.88 8.35 -13.06
N ARG A 559 21.79 8.63 -13.77
CA ARG A 559 21.79 9.59 -14.90
C ARG A 559 21.83 11.04 -14.44
N THR A 560 21.21 11.37 -13.32
CA THR A 560 21.07 12.76 -12.87
C THR A 560 22.19 13.20 -11.91
N LEU A 561 22.62 12.34 -10.99
CA LEU A 561 23.67 12.61 -10.01
C LEU A 561 25.03 11.98 -10.38
N GLY A 562 25.03 11.15 -11.42
CA GLY A 562 26.16 10.32 -11.78
C GLY A 562 26.21 8.99 -11.01
N PRO A 563 26.98 8.00 -11.50
CA PRO A 563 27.13 6.72 -10.83
C PRO A 563 27.78 6.86 -9.44
N VAL A 564 27.45 5.95 -8.54
CA VAL A 564 28.11 5.87 -7.22
C VAL A 564 29.56 5.41 -7.40
N GLN A 565 30.49 6.11 -6.77
CA GLN A 565 31.90 5.75 -6.78
C GLN A 565 32.15 4.55 -5.86
N GLY A 566 32.88 3.55 -6.34
CA GLY A 566 33.27 2.39 -5.53
C GLY A 566 32.33 1.17 -5.59
N ARG A 567 31.30 1.22 -6.45
CA ARG A 567 30.36 0.11 -6.67
C ARG A 567 30.94 -0.93 -7.64
#